data_6b66183bad19d486f6c1ecc20fab5879
#
_entry.id   6b66183bad19d486f6c1ecc20fab5879
#
_cell.length_a   1.000
_cell.length_b   1.000
_cell.length_c   1.000
_cell.angle_alpha   90.00
_cell.angle_beta   90.00
_cell.angle_gamma   90.00
#
_symmetry.space_group_name_H-M   'P 1'
#
loop_
_entity.id
_entity.type
_entity.pdbx_description
1 polymer ?
#
loop_
_entity_poly.entity_id
_entity_poly.type
_entity_poly.pdbx_seq_one_letter_code
_entity_poly.pdbx_strand_id
1 'polypeptide(L)'
;MTSVSLITGAGIGIGRATAKALAARGDHVVVTDVLEDDGRSVVQEIRNAGGEAEFQHLDVRDTDRAKAVVKDIETRFGRIDTIVANAGIAHRVPLEQLTDEKWDHTFDIDLKGMLRVIRPAVANMKARGSGAIVCLSSIMGVAYGWDEHVHYSSAKAGVVGLVRGLAVELGGHGVRVNGVAPGYIRTAQLLSEKHSLGPEGAKTVGDIVPLGRIGQPDDIADVVKFLASDAARYLTGQVITVDGGLTVGRY
;
A
#
# COMPACT_ATOMS: atom_id res chain seq x y z
N MET A 1 14.91 -18.42 -9.86
CA MET A 1 13.43 -18.49 -9.73
C MET A 1 12.92 -17.06 -9.79
N THR A 2 11.83 -16.84 -10.50
CA THR A 2 11.15 -15.53 -10.59
C THR A 2 10.60 -15.14 -9.22
N SER A 3 10.84 -13.91 -8.78
CA SER A 3 10.24 -13.38 -7.54
C SER A 3 8.72 -13.23 -7.70
N VAL A 4 7.97 -13.45 -6.62
CA VAL A 4 6.50 -13.33 -6.62
C VAL A 4 6.09 -12.20 -5.69
N SER A 5 5.32 -11.25 -6.23
CA SER A 5 4.82 -10.08 -5.51
C SER A 5 3.29 -10.09 -5.44
N LEU A 6 2.74 -9.99 -4.24
CA LEU A 6 1.30 -9.83 -3.98
C LEU A 6 1.00 -8.38 -3.61
N ILE A 7 0.07 -7.73 -4.31
CA ILE A 7 -0.27 -6.32 -4.09
C ILE A 7 -1.79 -6.18 -3.92
N THR A 8 -2.21 -5.56 -2.81
CA THR A 8 -3.63 -5.28 -2.56
C THR A 8 -4.03 -3.87 -3.00
N GLY A 9 -5.27 -3.70 -3.48
CA GLY A 9 -5.73 -2.42 -4.03
C GLY A 9 -4.91 -1.99 -5.25
N ALA A 10 -4.60 -2.96 -6.13
CA ALA A 10 -3.66 -2.77 -7.23
C ALA A 10 -4.33 -2.42 -8.57
N GLY A 11 -5.66 -2.25 -8.60
CA GLY A 11 -6.39 -1.86 -9.82
C GLY A 11 -6.18 -0.41 -10.23
N ILE A 12 -5.96 0.49 -9.28
CA ILE A 12 -5.83 1.94 -9.54
C ILE A 12 -4.69 2.58 -8.74
N GLY A 13 -4.37 3.81 -9.07
CA GLY A 13 -3.50 4.71 -8.29
C GLY A 13 -2.13 4.14 -7.95
N ILE A 14 -1.74 4.24 -6.68
CA ILE A 14 -0.44 3.81 -6.17
C ILE A 14 -0.24 2.30 -6.36
N GLY A 15 -1.28 1.50 -6.08
CA GLY A 15 -1.21 0.04 -6.24
C GLY A 15 -0.94 -0.38 -7.67
N ARG A 16 -1.64 0.24 -8.65
CA ARG A 16 -1.41 0.02 -10.09
C ARG A 16 0.02 0.37 -10.50
N ALA A 17 0.51 1.54 -10.11
CA ALA A 17 1.88 1.96 -10.42
C ALA A 17 2.91 1.00 -9.81
N THR A 18 2.67 0.58 -8.56
CA THR A 18 3.52 -0.40 -7.86
C THR A 18 3.53 -1.75 -8.58
N ALA A 19 2.37 -2.25 -9.02
CA ALA A 19 2.28 -3.51 -9.77
C ALA A 19 3.12 -3.45 -11.06
N LYS A 20 3.03 -2.37 -11.81
CA LYS A 20 3.82 -2.15 -13.03
C LYS A 20 5.32 -2.05 -12.72
N ALA A 21 5.70 -1.33 -11.66
CA ALA A 21 7.11 -1.15 -11.28
C ALA A 21 7.76 -2.46 -10.81
N LEU A 22 7.02 -3.34 -10.10
CA LEU A 22 7.51 -4.65 -9.68
C LEU A 22 7.56 -5.64 -10.85
N ALA A 23 6.58 -5.62 -11.75
CA ALA A 23 6.63 -6.41 -12.98
C ALA A 23 7.80 -6.03 -13.89
N ALA A 24 8.09 -4.72 -14.04
CA ALA A 24 9.25 -4.23 -14.77
C ALA A 24 10.60 -4.62 -14.11
N ARG A 25 10.60 -4.93 -12.80
CA ARG A 25 11.76 -5.52 -12.10
C ARG A 25 11.95 -7.02 -12.43
N GLY A 26 10.97 -7.65 -13.06
CA GLY A 26 10.98 -9.08 -13.40
C GLY A 26 10.21 -9.97 -12.41
N ASP A 27 9.38 -9.40 -11.55
CA ASP A 27 8.53 -10.18 -10.66
C ASP A 27 7.32 -10.75 -11.41
N HIS A 28 6.86 -11.92 -11.00
CA HIS A 28 5.49 -12.34 -11.25
C HIS A 28 4.56 -11.61 -10.27
N VAL A 29 3.66 -10.79 -10.79
CA VAL A 29 2.82 -9.90 -9.96
C VAL A 29 1.40 -10.45 -9.84
N VAL A 30 0.97 -10.69 -8.61
CA VAL A 30 -0.44 -10.98 -8.31
C VAL A 30 -1.13 -9.67 -7.94
N VAL A 31 -1.89 -9.15 -8.88
CA VAL A 31 -2.73 -7.96 -8.74
C VAL A 31 -4.00 -8.37 -8.02
N THR A 32 -4.31 -7.75 -6.87
CA THR A 32 -5.58 -7.99 -6.19
C THR A 32 -6.33 -6.69 -5.93
N ASP A 33 -7.64 -6.73 -6.18
CA ASP A 33 -8.54 -5.58 -5.95
C ASP A 33 -9.99 -6.08 -5.86
N VAL A 34 -10.88 -5.22 -5.38
CA VAL A 34 -12.34 -5.38 -5.51
C VAL A 34 -12.85 -4.88 -6.87
N LEU A 35 -12.07 -4.00 -7.53
CA LEU A 35 -12.34 -3.45 -8.85
C LEU A 35 -11.81 -4.42 -9.92
N GLU A 36 -12.64 -5.37 -10.32
CA GLU A 36 -12.20 -6.47 -11.18
C GLU A 36 -11.73 -6.01 -12.56
N ASP A 37 -12.47 -5.11 -13.21
CA ASP A 37 -12.14 -4.61 -14.56
C ASP A 37 -10.83 -3.82 -14.55
N ASP A 38 -10.64 -2.95 -13.55
CA ASP A 38 -9.40 -2.20 -13.36
C ASP A 38 -8.21 -3.14 -13.10
N GLY A 39 -8.39 -4.12 -12.21
CA GLY A 39 -7.35 -5.10 -11.92
C GLY A 39 -6.93 -5.94 -13.15
N ARG A 40 -7.90 -6.38 -13.95
CA ARG A 40 -7.64 -7.08 -15.22
C ARG A 40 -6.97 -6.18 -16.25
N SER A 41 -7.34 -4.90 -16.30
CA SER A 41 -6.68 -3.91 -17.17
C SER A 41 -5.21 -3.76 -16.81
N VAL A 42 -4.87 -3.67 -15.52
CA VAL A 42 -3.47 -3.60 -15.05
C VAL A 42 -2.68 -4.84 -15.48
N VAL A 43 -3.25 -6.02 -15.34
CA VAL A 43 -2.62 -7.27 -15.79
C VAL A 43 -2.33 -7.22 -17.30
N GLN A 44 -3.28 -6.75 -18.09
CA GLN A 44 -3.10 -6.64 -19.55
C GLN A 44 -1.99 -5.63 -19.90
N GLU A 45 -1.93 -4.49 -19.22
CA GLU A 45 -0.86 -3.50 -19.40
C GLU A 45 0.52 -4.09 -19.07
N ILE A 46 0.64 -4.82 -17.96
CA ILE A 46 1.89 -5.47 -17.58
C ILE A 46 2.31 -6.49 -18.63
N ARG A 47 1.39 -7.32 -19.11
CA ARG A 47 1.67 -8.33 -20.14
C ARG A 47 2.05 -7.70 -21.49
N ASN A 48 1.39 -6.62 -21.87
CA ASN A 48 1.71 -5.87 -23.08
C ASN A 48 3.11 -5.24 -23.03
N ALA A 49 3.59 -4.93 -21.82
CA ALA A 49 4.97 -4.46 -21.57
C ALA A 49 5.99 -5.61 -21.42
N GLY A 50 5.59 -6.87 -21.63
CA GLY A 50 6.47 -8.04 -21.52
C GLY A 50 6.67 -8.59 -20.12
N GLY A 51 5.92 -8.09 -19.12
CA GLY A 51 5.96 -8.59 -17.74
C GLY A 51 4.99 -9.75 -17.49
N GLU A 52 5.09 -10.35 -16.33
CA GLU A 52 4.21 -11.43 -15.89
C GLU A 52 3.28 -10.95 -14.78
N ALA A 53 1.97 -11.13 -14.96
CA ALA A 53 0.99 -10.77 -13.96
C ALA A 53 -0.29 -11.60 -14.10
N GLU A 54 -1.01 -11.71 -12.99
CA GLU A 54 -2.36 -12.27 -12.92
C GLU A 54 -3.24 -11.44 -11.99
N PHE A 55 -4.57 -11.59 -12.14
CA PHE A 55 -5.54 -10.92 -11.28
C PHE A 55 -6.26 -11.95 -10.39
N GLN A 56 -6.44 -11.60 -9.12
CA GLN A 56 -7.34 -12.30 -8.21
C GLN A 56 -8.24 -11.29 -7.48
N HIS A 57 -9.55 -11.48 -7.54
CA HIS A 57 -10.47 -10.65 -6.76
C HIS A 57 -10.23 -10.84 -5.26
N LEU A 58 -10.06 -9.73 -4.53
CA LEU A 58 -9.86 -9.74 -3.09
C LEU A 58 -10.46 -8.49 -2.44
N ASP A 59 -11.48 -8.69 -1.61
CA ASP A 59 -11.83 -7.74 -0.56
C ASP A 59 -10.99 -8.05 0.68
N VAL A 60 -10.15 -7.12 1.10
CA VAL A 60 -9.26 -7.30 2.27
C VAL A 60 -10.01 -7.44 3.60
N ARG A 61 -11.33 -7.21 3.61
CA ARG A 61 -12.20 -7.48 4.77
C ARG A 61 -12.53 -8.97 4.90
N ASP A 62 -12.44 -9.72 3.82
CA ASP A 62 -12.71 -11.16 3.79
C ASP A 62 -11.45 -11.95 4.20
N THR A 63 -11.46 -12.41 5.46
CA THR A 63 -10.35 -13.18 6.04
C THR A 63 -10.10 -14.50 5.30
N ASP A 64 -11.16 -15.20 4.92
CA ASP A 64 -11.01 -16.53 4.31
C ASP A 64 -10.60 -16.40 2.85
N ARG A 65 -11.07 -15.38 2.15
CA ARG A 65 -10.60 -15.06 0.80
C ARG A 65 -9.12 -14.66 0.81
N ALA A 66 -8.69 -13.83 1.77
CA ALA A 66 -7.27 -13.44 1.90
C ALA A 66 -6.37 -14.67 2.13
N LYS A 67 -6.78 -15.59 3.02
CA LYS A 67 -6.07 -16.87 3.21
C LYS A 67 -6.04 -17.72 1.95
N ALA A 68 -7.16 -17.82 1.23
CA ALA A 68 -7.26 -18.60 0.01
C ALA A 68 -6.35 -18.08 -1.10
N VAL A 69 -6.29 -16.74 -1.28
CA VAL A 69 -5.38 -16.09 -2.23
C VAL A 69 -3.92 -16.40 -1.91
N VAL A 70 -3.49 -16.20 -0.66
CA VAL A 70 -2.11 -16.49 -0.25
C VAL A 70 -1.78 -17.97 -0.44
N LYS A 71 -2.66 -18.87 -0.02
CA LYS A 71 -2.46 -20.31 -0.17
C LYS A 71 -2.37 -20.74 -1.64
N ASP A 72 -3.21 -20.18 -2.51
CA ASP A 72 -3.15 -20.45 -3.96
C ASP A 72 -1.80 -20.05 -4.55
N ILE A 73 -1.33 -18.83 -4.24
CA ILE A 73 -0.02 -18.35 -4.70
C ILE A 73 1.10 -19.27 -4.21
N GLU A 74 1.13 -19.60 -2.91
CA GLU A 74 2.15 -20.47 -2.33
C GLU A 74 2.09 -21.89 -2.90
N THR A 75 0.90 -22.40 -3.22
CA THR A 75 0.77 -23.73 -3.84
C THR A 75 1.35 -23.76 -5.25
N ARG A 76 1.13 -22.71 -6.04
CA ARG A 76 1.58 -22.65 -7.45
C ARG A 76 3.04 -22.24 -7.60
N PHE A 77 3.51 -21.29 -6.80
CA PHE A 77 4.85 -20.71 -6.93
C PHE A 77 5.80 -21.15 -5.81
N GLY A 78 5.30 -21.77 -4.75
CA GLY A 78 6.10 -22.17 -3.57
C GLY A 78 6.49 -21.00 -2.68
N ARG A 79 6.19 -19.75 -3.07
CA ARG A 79 6.70 -18.54 -2.41
C ARG A 79 5.86 -17.28 -2.67
N ILE A 80 5.91 -16.36 -1.73
CA ILE A 80 5.65 -14.94 -1.92
C ILE A 80 6.88 -14.19 -1.39
N ASP A 81 7.52 -13.38 -2.22
CA ASP A 81 8.75 -12.65 -1.85
C ASP A 81 8.44 -11.25 -1.35
N THR A 82 7.44 -10.63 -1.96
CA THR A 82 7.00 -9.28 -1.60
C THR A 82 5.50 -9.26 -1.36
N ILE A 83 5.09 -8.65 -0.25
CA ILE A 83 3.69 -8.24 -0.03
C ILE A 83 3.64 -6.72 0.04
N VAL A 84 2.80 -6.12 -0.80
CA VAL A 84 2.48 -4.70 -0.73
C VAL A 84 1.04 -4.56 -0.24
N ALA A 85 0.90 -4.25 1.04
CA ALA A 85 -0.39 -4.01 1.68
C ALA A 85 -0.79 -2.54 1.43
N ASN A 86 -1.47 -2.31 0.29
CA ASN A 86 -1.79 -0.98 -0.21
C ASN A 86 -3.29 -0.66 -0.18
N ALA A 87 -4.18 -1.65 -0.23
CA ALA A 87 -5.63 -1.41 -0.19
C ALA A 87 -6.02 -0.47 0.97
N GLY A 88 -6.80 0.54 0.67
CA GLY A 88 -7.23 1.54 1.65
C GLY A 88 -8.27 2.49 1.06
N ILE A 89 -8.99 3.13 1.96
CA ILE A 89 -10.01 4.15 1.64
C ILE A 89 -9.75 5.41 2.47
N ALA A 90 -10.10 6.57 1.93
CA ALA A 90 -10.17 7.80 2.71
C ALA A 90 -11.49 8.52 2.40
N HIS A 91 -12.26 8.79 3.42
CA HIS A 91 -13.52 9.51 3.32
C HIS A 91 -13.50 10.70 4.25
N ARG A 92 -14.07 11.82 3.81
CA ARG A 92 -14.34 12.97 4.67
C ARG A 92 -15.60 12.68 5.49
N VAL A 93 -15.46 12.71 6.81
CA VAL A 93 -16.59 12.53 7.73
C VAL A 93 -16.41 13.50 8.89
N PRO A 94 -17.26 14.56 9.00
CA PRO A 94 -17.28 15.43 10.17
C PRO A 94 -17.39 14.63 11.46
N LEU A 95 -16.68 15.06 12.51
CA LEU A 95 -16.57 14.29 13.75
C LEU A 95 -17.94 13.93 14.34
N GLU A 96 -18.89 14.87 14.31
CA GLU A 96 -20.26 14.68 14.82
C GLU A 96 -21.10 13.70 13.98
N GLN A 97 -20.64 13.35 12.77
CA GLN A 97 -21.26 12.36 11.86
C GLN A 97 -20.44 11.05 11.77
N LEU A 98 -19.33 10.97 12.50
CA LEU A 98 -18.49 9.79 12.53
C LEU A 98 -19.09 8.75 13.49
N THR A 99 -19.83 7.79 12.91
CA THR A 99 -20.40 6.68 13.67
C THR A 99 -19.36 5.56 13.89
N ASP A 100 -19.63 4.67 14.85
CA ASP A 100 -18.78 3.50 15.10
C ASP A 100 -18.62 2.63 13.85
N GLU A 101 -19.69 2.48 13.05
CA GLU A 101 -19.65 1.67 11.82
C GLU A 101 -18.73 2.31 10.76
N LYS A 102 -18.70 3.63 10.63
CA LYS A 102 -17.79 4.32 9.70
C LYS A 102 -16.34 4.22 10.18
N TRP A 103 -16.13 4.33 11.50
CA TRP A 103 -14.84 4.10 12.13
C TRP A 103 -14.34 2.69 11.87
N ASP A 104 -15.14 1.69 12.24
CA ASP A 104 -14.82 0.28 12.09
C ASP A 104 -14.56 -0.11 10.63
N HIS A 105 -15.37 0.43 9.70
CA HIS A 105 -15.18 0.20 8.27
C HIS A 105 -13.81 0.67 7.78
N THR A 106 -13.35 1.85 8.21
CA THR A 106 -12.02 2.35 7.85
C THR A 106 -10.91 1.49 8.45
N PHE A 107 -11.01 1.16 9.74
CA PHE A 107 -10.02 0.29 10.40
C PHE A 107 -10.01 -1.13 9.83
N ASP A 108 -11.15 -1.64 9.43
CA ASP A 108 -11.28 -2.98 8.87
C ASP A 108 -10.58 -3.12 7.51
N ILE A 109 -10.57 -2.05 6.71
CA ILE A 109 -9.86 -2.00 5.42
C ILE A 109 -8.40 -1.58 5.63
N ASP A 110 -8.17 -0.39 6.18
CA ASP A 110 -6.89 0.32 6.13
C ASP A 110 -5.82 -0.24 7.09
N LEU A 111 -6.24 -0.98 8.13
CA LEU A 111 -5.33 -1.56 9.11
C LEU A 111 -5.49 -3.08 9.22
N LYS A 112 -6.68 -3.56 9.56
CA LYS A 112 -6.92 -5.00 9.77
C LYS A 112 -6.85 -5.78 8.46
N GLY A 113 -7.24 -5.15 7.34
CA GLY A 113 -7.09 -5.73 6.00
C GLY A 113 -5.64 -6.07 5.66
N MET A 114 -4.68 -5.21 6.03
CA MET A 114 -3.25 -5.50 5.86
C MET A 114 -2.83 -6.75 6.62
N LEU A 115 -3.22 -6.85 7.89
CA LEU A 115 -2.89 -8.01 8.72
C LEU A 115 -3.50 -9.31 8.16
N ARG A 116 -4.72 -9.26 7.60
CA ARG A 116 -5.37 -10.44 7.01
C ARG A 116 -4.59 -11.02 5.84
N VAL A 117 -3.97 -10.17 5.04
CA VAL A 117 -3.16 -10.60 3.87
C VAL A 117 -1.75 -11.00 4.28
N ILE A 118 -1.13 -10.30 5.22
CA ILE A 118 0.25 -10.57 5.67
C ILE A 118 0.32 -11.88 6.46
N ARG A 119 -0.56 -12.07 7.45
CA ARG A 119 -0.49 -13.16 8.41
C ARG A 119 -0.43 -14.56 7.79
N PRO A 120 -1.21 -14.91 6.77
CA PRO A 120 -1.14 -16.25 6.16
C PRO A 120 0.21 -16.58 5.52
N ALA A 121 0.93 -15.57 4.97
CA ALA A 121 2.21 -15.77 4.28
C ALA A 121 3.42 -15.89 5.23
N VAL A 122 3.27 -15.48 6.49
CA VAL A 122 4.39 -15.36 7.45
C VAL A 122 5.09 -16.69 7.68
N ALA A 123 4.36 -17.79 7.80
CA ALA A 123 4.94 -19.09 8.07
C ALA A 123 5.91 -19.54 6.96
N ASN A 124 5.52 -19.36 5.71
CA ASN A 124 6.36 -19.68 4.55
C ASN A 124 7.56 -18.72 4.44
N MET A 125 7.37 -17.41 4.63
CA MET A 125 8.47 -16.43 4.64
C MET A 125 9.50 -16.76 5.72
N LYS A 126 9.06 -17.08 6.96
CA LYS A 126 9.96 -17.50 8.06
C LYS A 126 10.73 -18.77 7.70
N ALA A 127 10.07 -19.79 7.15
CA ALA A 127 10.72 -21.05 6.77
C ALA A 127 11.78 -20.86 5.68
N ARG A 128 11.58 -19.90 4.76
CA ARG A 128 12.56 -19.56 3.71
C ARG A 128 13.67 -18.63 4.19
N GLY A 129 13.52 -17.98 5.33
CA GLY A 129 14.48 -16.99 5.83
C GLY A 129 14.51 -15.70 4.99
N SER A 130 13.46 -15.38 4.26
CA SER A 130 13.43 -14.19 3.39
C SER A 130 12.01 -13.72 3.08
N GLY A 131 11.85 -12.40 2.95
CA GLY A 131 10.63 -11.74 2.55
C GLY A 131 10.71 -10.23 2.72
N ALA A 132 9.91 -9.48 1.97
CA ALA A 132 9.75 -8.05 2.10
C ALA A 132 8.27 -7.69 2.18
N ILE A 133 7.87 -6.98 3.23
CA ILE A 133 6.51 -6.50 3.41
C ILE A 133 6.55 -4.97 3.42
N VAL A 134 5.73 -4.35 2.57
CA VAL A 134 5.60 -2.90 2.49
C VAL A 134 4.14 -2.51 2.74
N CYS A 135 3.91 -1.70 3.78
CA CYS A 135 2.59 -1.24 4.17
C CYS A 135 2.39 0.24 3.79
N LEU A 136 1.27 0.58 3.16
CA LEU A 136 0.96 1.96 2.80
C LEU A 136 0.26 2.68 3.97
N SER A 137 1.03 3.53 4.65
CA SER A 137 0.52 4.50 5.62
C SER A 137 0.09 5.80 4.91
N SER A 138 0.28 6.94 5.51
CA SER A 138 0.03 8.28 5.00
C SER A 138 0.81 9.29 5.83
N ILE A 139 1.11 10.48 5.29
CA ILE A 139 1.56 11.61 6.12
C ILE A 139 0.60 11.87 7.28
N MET A 140 -0.70 11.60 7.10
CA MET A 140 -1.72 11.73 8.15
C MET A 140 -1.56 10.69 9.27
N GLY A 141 -0.84 9.62 9.05
CA GLY A 141 -0.48 8.64 10.09
C GLY A 141 0.83 8.94 10.82
N VAL A 142 1.64 9.88 10.32
CA VAL A 142 2.99 10.13 10.87
C VAL A 142 3.20 11.55 11.38
N ALA A 143 2.71 12.59 10.69
CA ALA A 143 3.07 13.97 11.01
C ALA A 143 2.04 15.03 10.59
N TYR A 144 0.95 14.68 9.92
CA TYR A 144 0.03 15.64 9.31
C TYR A 144 -1.42 15.37 9.73
N GLY A 145 -2.16 16.41 10.06
CA GLY A 145 -3.61 16.34 10.32
C GLY A 145 -4.40 16.94 9.16
N TRP A 146 -5.55 16.38 8.87
CA TRP A 146 -6.51 16.96 7.94
C TRP A 146 -7.91 16.88 8.51
N ASP A 147 -8.69 17.92 8.29
CA ASP A 147 -10.06 18.04 8.76
C ASP A 147 -10.93 16.87 8.26
N GLU A 148 -11.89 16.47 9.08
CA GLU A 148 -12.87 15.40 8.77
C GLU A 148 -12.25 14.00 8.49
N HIS A 149 -10.98 13.77 8.90
CA HIS A 149 -10.26 12.51 8.63
C HIS A 149 -9.75 11.80 9.91
N VAL A 150 -10.40 12.00 11.05
CA VAL A 150 -9.96 11.44 12.35
C VAL A 150 -9.79 9.91 12.28
N HIS A 151 -10.77 9.19 11.74
CA HIS A 151 -10.74 7.73 11.57
C HIS A 151 -9.60 7.28 10.65
N TYR A 152 -9.40 7.97 9.53
CA TYR A 152 -8.33 7.66 8.57
C TYR A 152 -6.94 7.92 9.17
N SER A 153 -6.73 9.09 9.78
CA SER A 153 -5.47 9.41 10.46
C SER A 153 -5.13 8.38 11.53
N SER A 154 -6.13 7.99 12.33
CA SER A 154 -5.97 6.97 13.38
C SER A 154 -5.61 5.61 12.80
N ALA A 155 -6.29 5.15 11.74
CA ALA A 155 -5.97 3.89 11.09
C ALA A 155 -4.56 3.90 10.48
N LYS A 156 -4.17 5.00 9.80
CA LYS A 156 -2.84 5.14 9.20
C LYS A 156 -1.71 5.31 10.23
N ALA A 157 -2.00 5.87 11.40
CA ALA A 157 -1.09 5.82 12.56
C ALA A 157 -0.96 4.39 13.10
N GLY A 158 -2.05 3.62 13.13
CA GLY A 158 -2.03 2.19 13.45
C GLY A 158 -1.12 1.38 12.53
N VAL A 159 -1.03 1.73 11.23
CA VAL A 159 -0.10 1.09 10.28
C VAL A 159 1.35 1.30 10.70
N VAL A 160 1.72 2.45 11.25
CA VAL A 160 3.08 2.70 11.78
C VAL A 160 3.41 1.72 12.92
N GLY A 161 2.45 1.51 13.83
CA GLY A 161 2.56 0.52 14.90
C GLY A 161 2.68 -0.92 14.35
N LEU A 162 1.84 -1.26 13.37
CA LEU A 162 1.87 -2.58 12.69
C LEU A 162 3.24 -2.86 12.05
N VAL A 163 3.80 -1.89 11.31
CA VAL A 163 5.12 -2.00 10.68
C VAL A 163 6.20 -2.29 11.71
N ARG A 164 6.23 -1.54 12.82
CA ARG A 164 7.23 -1.71 13.88
C ARG A 164 7.10 -3.05 14.59
N GLY A 165 5.89 -3.45 14.94
CA GLY A 165 5.62 -4.73 15.60
C GLY A 165 6.03 -5.91 14.74
N LEU A 166 5.60 -5.93 13.48
CA LEU A 166 5.97 -6.99 12.54
C LEU A 166 7.48 -7.01 12.23
N ALA A 167 8.13 -5.86 12.14
CA ALA A 167 9.58 -5.79 11.89
C ALA A 167 10.38 -6.45 13.03
N VAL A 168 9.99 -6.22 14.29
CA VAL A 168 10.63 -6.85 15.45
C VAL A 168 10.35 -8.35 15.48
N GLU A 169 9.10 -8.76 15.22
CA GLU A 169 8.69 -10.17 15.28
C GLU A 169 9.30 -11.00 14.15
N LEU A 170 9.47 -10.42 12.97
CA LEU A 170 9.88 -11.14 11.76
C LEU A 170 11.35 -10.96 11.40
N GLY A 171 12.03 -9.94 11.95
CA GLY A 171 13.41 -9.59 11.59
C GLY A 171 14.41 -10.72 11.85
N GLY A 172 14.30 -11.43 12.98
CA GLY A 172 15.13 -12.60 13.30
C GLY A 172 14.97 -13.78 12.33
N HIS A 173 13.95 -13.74 11.49
CA HIS A 173 13.67 -14.73 10.45
C HIS A 173 14.03 -14.24 9.04
N GLY A 174 14.78 -13.15 8.90
CA GLY A 174 15.18 -12.60 7.60
C GLY A 174 14.05 -11.91 6.81
N VAL A 175 12.90 -11.65 7.43
CA VAL A 175 11.76 -10.93 6.79
C VAL A 175 11.79 -9.47 7.21
N ARG A 176 11.82 -8.57 6.23
CA ARG A 176 11.82 -7.14 6.44
C ARG A 176 10.40 -6.57 6.33
N VAL A 177 10.06 -5.63 7.18
CA VAL A 177 8.76 -4.94 7.16
C VAL A 177 8.99 -3.44 7.23
N ASN A 178 8.56 -2.72 6.19
CA ASN A 178 8.65 -1.26 6.15
C ASN A 178 7.32 -0.66 5.71
N GLY A 179 7.20 0.64 5.89
CA GLY A 179 6.05 1.41 5.44
C GLY A 179 6.46 2.55 4.51
N VAL A 180 5.49 3.02 3.75
CA VAL A 180 5.58 4.28 3.01
C VAL A 180 4.45 5.18 3.48
N ALA A 181 4.74 6.45 3.72
CA ALA A 181 3.77 7.48 4.07
C ALA A 181 3.69 8.52 2.94
N PRO A 182 2.80 8.33 1.96
CA PRO A 182 2.62 9.28 0.87
C PRO A 182 2.06 10.62 1.35
N GLY A 183 2.49 11.72 0.70
CA GLY A 183 1.85 13.01 0.76
C GLY A 183 0.67 13.15 -0.20
N TYR A 184 0.51 14.30 -0.83
CA TYR A 184 -0.49 14.52 -1.87
C TYR A 184 -0.06 13.85 -3.17
N ILE A 185 -0.71 12.73 -3.51
CA ILE A 185 -0.41 11.94 -4.71
C ILE A 185 -1.60 11.99 -5.66
N ARG A 186 -1.36 12.23 -6.95
CA ARG A 186 -2.37 12.37 -8.00
C ARG A 186 -3.07 11.03 -8.28
N THR A 187 -4.04 10.71 -7.47
CA THR A 187 -4.88 9.50 -7.56
C THR A 187 -6.35 9.91 -7.70
N ALA A 188 -7.20 8.97 -8.09
CA ALA A 188 -8.65 9.17 -8.10
C ALA A 188 -9.18 9.61 -6.71
N GLN A 189 -8.56 9.10 -5.62
CA GLN A 189 -8.90 9.49 -4.26
C GLN A 189 -8.61 10.98 -4.00
N LEU A 190 -7.42 11.48 -4.37
CA LEU A 190 -7.07 12.91 -4.21
C LEU A 190 -7.97 13.82 -5.05
N LEU A 191 -8.34 13.37 -6.24
CA LEU A 191 -9.16 14.11 -7.18
C LEU A 191 -10.68 14.03 -6.88
N SER A 192 -11.08 13.29 -5.85
CA SER A 192 -12.48 13.21 -5.42
C SER A 192 -12.91 14.53 -4.75
N GLU A 193 -13.88 15.23 -5.32
CA GLU A 193 -14.47 16.43 -4.71
C GLU A 193 -15.19 16.11 -3.39
N LYS A 194 -15.78 14.94 -3.32
CA LYS A 194 -16.55 14.50 -2.14
C LYS A 194 -15.66 14.14 -0.95
N HIS A 195 -14.50 13.53 -1.21
CA HIS A 195 -13.71 12.87 -0.18
C HIS A 195 -12.28 13.39 -0.04
N SER A 196 -11.87 14.38 -0.88
CA SER A 196 -10.54 14.94 -0.87
C SER A 196 -10.51 16.38 -1.44
N LEU A 197 -9.40 16.77 -2.06
CA LEU A 197 -9.19 18.12 -2.58
C LEU A 197 -9.99 18.45 -3.84
N GLY A 198 -10.38 17.44 -4.61
CA GLY A 198 -10.90 17.62 -5.95
C GLY A 198 -9.85 18.11 -6.96
N PRO A 199 -10.24 18.25 -8.25
CA PRO A 199 -9.31 18.67 -9.29
C PRO A 199 -8.73 20.07 -9.07
N GLU A 200 -9.53 21.02 -8.60
CA GLU A 200 -9.09 22.40 -8.37
C GLU A 200 -8.14 22.51 -7.17
N GLY A 201 -8.47 21.87 -6.04
CA GLY A 201 -7.57 21.84 -4.89
C GLY A 201 -6.23 21.15 -5.20
N ALA A 202 -6.26 20.11 -6.05
CA ALA A 202 -5.05 19.43 -6.49
C ALA A 202 -4.12 20.31 -7.36
N LYS A 203 -4.64 21.35 -8.04
CA LYS A 203 -3.81 22.29 -8.79
C LYS A 203 -3.03 23.26 -7.89
N THR A 204 -3.65 23.69 -6.80
CA THR A 204 -3.10 24.72 -5.90
C THR A 204 -2.24 24.14 -4.78
N VAL A 205 -2.56 22.92 -4.30
CA VAL A 205 -1.85 22.32 -3.19
C VAL A 205 -0.36 22.04 -3.50
N GLY A 206 0.01 21.96 -4.76
CA GLY A 206 1.40 21.85 -5.19
C GLY A 206 2.27 23.02 -4.75
N ASP A 207 1.68 24.20 -4.60
CA ASP A 207 2.40 25.44 -4.23
C ASP A 207 2.94 25.40 -2.79
N ILE A 208 2.31 24.64 -1.90
CA ILE A 208 2.78 24.45 -0.52
C ILE A 208 3.78 23.29 -0.37
N VAL A 209 3.94 22.48 -1.40
CA VAL A 209 4.92 21.38 -1.42
C VAL A 209 6.29 21.95 -1.80
N PRO A 210 7.37 21.73 -1.01
CA PRO A 210 8.70 22.25 -1.33
C PRO A 210 9.21 21.90 -2.73
N LEU A 211 8.91 20.70 -3.26
CA LEU A 211 9.26 20.33 -4.64
C LEU A 211 8.36 20.97 -5.71
N GLY A 212 7.41 21.85 -5.34
CA GLY A 212 6.56 22.62 -6.25
C GLY A 212 5.52 21.83 -7.03
N ARG A 213 5.25 20.59 -6.63
CA ARG A 213 4.25 19.73 -7.28
C ARG A 213 3.65 18.70 -6.33
N ILE A 214 2.45 18.23 -6.63
CA ILE A 214 1.96 16.98 -6.05
C ILE A 214 2.71 15.78 -6.63
N GLY A 215 2.83 14.70 -5.85
CA GLY A 215 3.45 13.46 -6.31
C GLY A 215 2.58 12.74 -7.33
N GLN A 216 3.23 11.88 -8.12
CA GLN A 216 2.58 10.92 -9.00
C GLN A 216 2.60 9.54 -8.34
N PRO A 217 1.71 8.60 -8.70
CA PRO A 217 1.76 7.23 -8.21
C PRO A 217 3.13 6.56 -8.39
N ASP A 218 3.85 6.89 -9.45
CA ASP A 218 5.18 6.36 -9.74
C ASP A 218 6.23 6.83 -8.71
N ASP A 219 6.11 8.05 -8.15
CA ASP A 219 7.00 8.54 -7.09
C ASP A 219 6.94 7.62 -5.84
N ILE A 220 5.78 7.03 -5.58
CA ILE A 220 5.58 6.08 -4.47
C ILE A 220 6.02 4.67 -4.89
N ALA A 221 5.67 4.25 -6.10
CA ALA A 221 5.99 2.92 -6.61
C ALA A 221 7.51 2.67 -6.64
N ASP A 222 8.32 3.66 -6.97
CA ASP A 222 9.78 3.55 -6.96
C ASP A 222 10.35 3.34 -5.56
N VAL A 223 9.77 4.00 -4.53
CA VAL A 223 10.16 3.77 -3.14
C VAL A 223 9.73 2.38 -2.67
N VAL A 224 8.53 1.92 -3.03
CA VAL A 224 8.08 0.56 -2.73
C VAL A 224 8.99 -0.47 -3.39
N LYS A 225 9.34 -0.28 -4.67
CA LYS A 225 10.28 -1.14 -5.41
C LYS A 225 11.65 -1.21 -4.73
N PHE A 226 12.18 -0.07 -4.26
CA PHE A 226 13.42 -0.02 -3.48
C PHE A 226 13.30 -0.81 -2.18
N LEU A 227 12.25 -0.58 -1.38
CA LEU A 227 12.03 -1.28 -0.11
C LEU A 227 11.85 -2.79 -0.29
N ALA A 228 11.29 -3.22 -1.43
CA ALA A 228 11.12 -4.62 -1.79
C ALA A 228 12.41 -5.29 -2.33
N SER A 229 13.48 -4.53 -2.57
CA SER A 229 14.74 -5.02 -3.15
C SER A 229 15.83 -5.27 -2.10
N ASP A 230 16.91 -5.94 -2.53
CA ASP A 230 18.11 -6.15 -1.71
C ASP A 230 18.89 -4.87 -1.41
N ALA A 231 18.66 -3.78 -2.15
CA ALA A 231 19.21 -2.46 -1.83
C ALA A 231 18.72 -1.97 -0.45
N ALA A 232 17.55 -2.44 0.01
CA ALA A 232 16.98 -2.15 1.31
C ALA A 232 17.23 -3.27 2.37
N ARG A 233 18.21 -4.16 2.16
CA ARG A 233 18.44 -5.35 3.03
C ARG A 233 18.70 -5.03 4.50
N TYR A 234 19.10 -3.82 4.83
CA TYR A 234 19.34 -3.37 6.22
C TYR A 234 18.26 -2.39 6.73
N LEU A 235 17.13 -2.27 6.00
CA LEU A 235 15.99 -1.46 6.38
C LEU A 235 14.83 -2.36 6.82
N THR A 236 14.43 -2.22 8.08
CA THR A 236 13.20 -2.81 8.63
C THR A 236 12.65 -1.93 9.75
N GLY A 237 11.34 -1.92 9.93
CA GLY A 237 10.64 -1.12 10.94
C GLY A 237 10.54 0.38 10.62
N GLN A 238 10.95 0.81 9.43
CA GLN A 238 10.92 2.21 9.02
C GLN A 238 9.64 2.54 8.25
N VAL A 239 9.14 3.76 8.44
CA VAL A 239 8.07 4.34 7.61
C VAL A 239 8.67 5.55 6.90
N ILE A 240 8.84 5.42 5.59
CA ILE A 240 9.47 6.45 4.74
C ILE A 240 8.39 7.43 4.29
N THR A 241 8.53 8.70 4.65
CA THR A 241 7.67 9.77 4.15
C THR A 241 8.08 10.15 2.73
N VAL A 242 7.10 10.16 1.81
CA VAL A 242 7.29 10.51 0.39
C VAL A 242 6.26 11.55 0.01
N ASP A 243 6.58 12.81 0.28
CA ASP A 243 5.63 13.92 0.27
C ASP A 243 6.15 15.20 -0.39
N GLY A 244 7.30 15.13 -1.06
CA GLY A 244 7.94 16.30 -1.67
C GLY A 244 8.44 17.34 -0.67
N GLY A 245 8.59 16.96 0.61
CA GLY A 245 9.03 17.83 1.69
C GLY A 245 7.89 18.55 2.44
N LEU A 246 6.63 18.23 2.14
CA LEU A 246 5.47 18.90 2.74
C LEU A 246 5.51 18.90 4.27
N THR A 247 5.84 17.78 4.91
CA THR A 247 5.87 17.67 6.38
C THR A 247 7.12 18.23 7.03
N VAL A 248 8.16 18.57 6.25
CA VAL A 248 9.37 19.26 6.76
C VAL A 248 9.09 20.74 6.94
N GLY A 249 8.15 21.29 6.22
CA GLY A 249 7.78 22.69 6.25
C GLY A 249 8.48 23.54 5.20
N ARG A 250 7.92 24.72 4.96
CA ARG A 250 8.46 25.76 4.07
C ARG A 250 8.42 27.07 4.82
N TYR A 251 9.53 27.79 4.84
CA TYR A 251 9.65 29.12 5.45
C TYR A 251 9.53 30.20 4.41
#